data_8b9870081bb53414e8d3a9ad9f93cc20
#
_entry.id   8b9870081bb53414e8d3a9ad9f93cc20
#
_cell.length_a   1.000
_cell.length_b   1.000
_cell.length_c   1.000
_cell.angle_alpha   90.00
_cell.angle_beta   90.00
_cell.angle_gamma   90.00
#
_symmetry.space_group_name_H-M   'P 1'
#
loop_
_entity.id
_entity.type
_entity.pdbx_description
1 polymer ?
#
loop_
_entity_poly.entity_id
_entity_poly.type
_entity_poly.pdbx_seq_one_letter_code
_entity_poly.pdbx_strand_id
1 'polypeptide(L)'
;MSLFKEINSENKLRITITYLAMNTLCEDEADFALGMATLVNRIIAYYSPIANASISVQVSKYAARLKKALGYEENIWQNQNKKNGTQESSKSHNASKEVRDFDENGIIEKLTIAEEQSLISSLPKYKDTPESFLFRVSNDNIFLLTQDPTRHEERYYKKGIKAYVEALVEEFTRLPFVDRERIYCTKVVHTLETAMQTETAVYIFHTFGKKYLMRVFEITTDSLSTHNYIISRLIDTENGKMNNRIYTFRLSRIEKVLEKPGISGAFTDEEKKKTALAVSKSGAQFLGDRISNIVVEFTDEGLKQFASQMHLRPHVKKIRPDGHTYEFECTSTQAIFYFRRLGATAKILKPAFLTREMEKWFHNAAEHYK
;
A
#
# COMPACT_ATOMS: atom_id res chain seq x y z
N MET A 1 18.79 22.03 25.98
CA MET A 1 19.76 21.97 24.88
C MET A 1 18.98 21.75 23.60
N SER A 2 19.09 22.65 22.62
CA SER A 2 18.21 22.67 21.45
C SER A 2 18.38 21.43 20.57
N LEU A 3 17.32 20.61 20.43
CA LEU A 3 17.18 19.50 19.46
C LEU A 3 17.38 19.92 18.00
N PHE A 4 17.45 21.23 17.76
CA PHE A 4 17.51 21.87 16.44
C PHE A 4 18.88 21.91 15.77
N LYS A 5 19.95 21.44 16.43
CA LYS A 5 21.33 21.46 15.85
C LYS A 5 21.56 20.42 14.76
N GLU A 6 20.67 19.46 14.57
CA GLU A 6 20.87 18.37 13.61
C GLU A 6 20.51 18.76 12.17
N ILE A 7 19.56 19.69 12.01
CA ILE A 7 19.27 20.30 10.71
C ILE A 7 20.12 21.57 10.61
N ASN A 8 21.02 21.62 9.63
CA ASN A 8 21.88 22.78 9.44
C ASN A 8 21.14 24.01 8.94
N SER A 9 21.81 25.16 8.91
CA SER A 9 21.25 26.45 8.44
C SER A 9 20.73 26.43 6.99
N GLU A 10 21.11 25.43 6.19
CA GLU A 10 20.66 25.22 4.82
C GLU A 10 19.51 24.21 4.71
N ASN A 11 18.90 23.84 5.84
CA ASN A 11 17.84 22.82 5.92
C ASN A 11 18.27 21.42 5.46
N LYS A 12 19.55 21.09 5.60
CA LYS A 12 20.09 19.80 5.21
C LYS A 12 20.22 18.88 6.41
N LEU A 13 19.79 17.63 6.22
CA LEU A 13 19.91 16.54 7.19
C LEU A 13 20.69 15.39 6.56
N ARG A 14 21.71 14.90 7.27
CA ARG A 14 22.43 13.69 6.90
C ARG A 14 21.87 12.51 7.68
N ILE A 15 21.34 11.52 6.98
CA ILE A 15 20.86 10.27 7.57
C ILE A 15 21.75 9.09 7.14
N THR A 16 21.75 8.06 7.97
CA THR A 16 22.48 6.81 7.76
C THR A 16 21.49 5.66 7.92
N ILE A 17 21.28 4.91 6.85
CA ILE A 17 20.32 3.81 6.78
C ILE A 17 21.01 2.52 6.33
N THR A 18 20.33 1.38 6.47
CA THR A 18 20.85 0.10 6.00
C THR A 18 20.96 0.07 4.48
N TYR A 19 21.83 -0.79 3.96
CA TYR A 19 21.94 -1.05 2.53
C TYR A 19 20.60 -1.46 1.91
N LEU A 20 19.84 -2.31 2.61
CA LEU A 20 18.51 -2.73 2.15
C LEU A 20 17.54 -1.55 1.98
N ALA A 21 17.49 -0.65 2.97
CA ALA A 21 16.65 0.54 2.90
C ALA A 21 17.10 1.47 1.76
N MET A 22 18.41 1.66 1.59
CA MET A 22 18.96 2.46 0.49
C MET A 22 18.59 1.86 -0.87
N ASN A 23 18.79 0.55 -1.05
CA ASN A 23 18.45 -0.14 -2.30
C ASN A 23 16.95 0.01 -2.63
N THR A 24 16.07 -0.17 -1.64
CA THR A 24 14.62 0.03 -1.81
C THR A 24 14.29 1.46 -2.24
N LEU A 25 14.93 2.47 -1.65
CA LEU A 25 14.73 3.86 -2.06
C LEU A 25 15.26 4.13 -3.48
N CYS A 26 16.36 3.51 -3.90
CA CYS A 26 16.87 3.61 -5.28
C CYS A 26 15.91 2.95 -6.28
N GLU A 27 15.32 1.81 -5.95
CA GLU A 27 14.27 1.18 -6.77
C GLU A 27 13.04 2.08 -6.86
N ASP A 28 12.58 2.63 -5.73
CA ASP A 28 11.47 3.57 -5.70
C ASP A 28 11.77 4.86 -6.51
N GLU A 29 13.00 5.38 -6.46
CA GLU A 29 13.44 6.53 -7.28
C GLU A 29 13.24 6.27 -8.77
N ALA A 30 13.63 5.07 -9.23
CA ALA A 30 13.45 4.65 -10.62
C ALA A 30 11.97 4.45 -11.00
N ASP A 31 11.19 3.81 -10.11
CA ASP A 31 9.78 3.49 -10.38
C ASP A 31 8.88 4.73 -10.39
N PHE A 32 9.14 5.69 -9.51
CA PHE A 32 8.35 6.92 -9.38
C PHE A 32 8.89 8.09 -10.21
N ALA A 33 10.09 7.96 -10.77
CA ALA A 33 10.82 9.06 -11.42
C ALA A 33 10.93 10.31 -10.50
N LEU A 34 11.17 10.11 -9.22
CA LEU A 34 11.30 11.13 -8.18
C LEU A 34 12.70 11.05 -7.57
N GLY A 35 13.35 12.18 -7.35
CA GLY A 35 14.65 12.17 -6.68
C GLY A 35 14.56 11.76 -5.21
N MET A 36 15.62 11.13 -4.70
CA MET A 36 15.76 10.59 -3.34
C MET A 36 15.28 11.59 -2.25
N ALA A 37 15.70 12.85 -2.34
CA ALA A 37 15.27 13.89 -1.40
C ALA A 37 13.74 14.08 -1.38
N THR A 38 13.09 13.97 -2.54
CA THR A 38 11.62 14.07 -2.65
C THR A 38 10.94 12.87 -2.01
N LEU A 39 11.47 11.66 -2.23
CA LEU A 39 10.95 10.45 -1.61
C LEU A 39 11.01 10.53 -0.09
N VAL A 40 12.17 10.88 0.48
CA VAL A 40 12.32 10.98 1.94
C VAL A 40 11.44 12.10 2.51
N ASN A 41 11.29 13.23 1.83
CA ASN A 41 10.36 14.27 2.25
C ASN A 41 8.89 13.79 2.23
N ARG A 42 8.50 12.95 1.27
CA ARG A 42 7.16 12.35 1.25
C ARG A 42 6.97 11.33 2.39
N ILE A 43 8.00 10.54 2.70
CA ILE A 43 7.97 9.63 3.85
C ILE A 43 7.75 10.44 5.14
N ILE A 44 8.49 11.51 5.36
CA ILE A 44 8.31 12.37 6.53
C ILE A 44 6.90 12.95 6.57
N ALA A 45 6.40 13.50 5.46
CA ALA A 45 5.10 14.16 5.41
C ALA A 45 3.92 13.21 5.59
N TYR A 46 3.95 12.04 4.95
CA TYR A 46 2.77 11.18 4.81
C TYR A 46 2.82 9.89 5.61
N TYR A 47 4.02 9.33 5.82
CA TYR A 47 4.14 8.09 6.59
C TYR A 47 4.28 8.37 8.10
N SER A 48 4.92 9.44 8.49
CA SER A 48 5.11 9.73 9.92
C SER A 48 3.80 9.75 10.74
N PRO A 49 2.68 10.33 10.27
CA PRO A 49 1.42 10.25 10.99
C PRO A 49 0.90 8.80 11.13
N ILE A 50 1.10 7.96 10.09
CA ILE A 50 0.68 6.55 10.08
C ILE A 50 1.51 5.73 11.07
N ALA A 51 2.82 5.88 11.05
CA ALA A 51 3.75 5.21 11.97
C ALA A 51 3.43 5.57 13.43
N ASN A 52 3.25 6.85 13.72
CA ASN A 52 2.90 7.31 15.06
C ASN A 52 1.55 6.74 15.54
N ALA A 53 0.55 6.71 14.67
CA ALA A 53 -0.75 6.12 14.98
C ALA A 53 -0.66 4.62 15.21
N SER A 54 0.15 3.89 14.44
CA SER A 54 0.37 2.45 14.61
C SER A 54 1.00 2.13 15.97
N ILE A 55 2.02 2.85 16.39
CA ILE A 55 2.65 2.68 17.70
C ILE A 55 1.65 2.99 18.80
N SER A 56 0.93 4.09 18.73
CA SER A 56 -0.09 4.48 19.69
C SER A 56 -1.17 3.40 19.87
N VAL A 57 -1.62 2.78 18.76
CA VAL A 57 -2.59 1.68 18.81
C VAL A 57 -2.01 0.44 19.50
N GLN A 58 -0.74 0.09 19.22
CA GLN A 58 -0.08 -1.06 19.87
C GLN A 58 0.10 -0.82 21.36
N VAL A 59 0.56 0.37 21.74
CA VAL A 59 0.72 0.79 23.13
C VAL A 59 -0.62 0.77 23.88
N SER A 60 -1.69 1.28 23.27
CA SER A 60 -3.04 1.25 23.84
C SER A 60 -3.55 -0.18 24.05
N LYS A 61 -3.32 -1.09 23.10
CA LYS A 61 -3.65 -2.51 23.22
C LYS A 61 -2.86 -3.18 24.35
N TYR A 62 -1.58 -2.84 24.49
CA TYR A 62 -0.73 -3.36 25.56
C TYR A 62 -1.22 -2.87 26.93
N ALA A 63 -1.47 -1.57 27.07
CA ALA A 63 -2.03 -0.99 28.30
C ALA A 63 -3.37 -1.63 28.69
N ALA A 64 -4.25 -1.88 27.71
CA ALA A 64 -5.52 -2.57 27.97
C ALA A 64 -5.32 -4.03 28.44
N ARG A 65 -4.34 -4.75 27.85
CA ARG A 65 -3.97 -6.12 28.31
C ARG A 65 -3.40 -6.10 29.73
N LEU A 66 -2.54 -5.14 30.05
CA LEU A 66 -2.01 -4.98 31.42
C LEU A 66 -3.13 -4.71 32.41
N LYS A 67 -4.03 -3.77 32.11
CA LYS A 67 -5.19 -3.48 32.95
C LYS A 67 -6.04 -4.71 33.22
N LYS A 68 -6.31 -5.50 32.19
CA LYS A 68 -7.05 -6.76 32.28
C LYS A 68 -6.31 -7.80 33.12
N ALA A 69 -5.00 -7.97 32.91
CA ALA A 69 -4.17 -8.92 33.66
C ALA A 69 -4.06 -8.56 35.14
N LEU A 70 -4.09 -7.27 35.49
CA LEU A 70 -4.05 -6.76 36.84
C LEU A 70 -5.45 -6.69 37.53
N GLY A 71 -6.50 -7.20 36.83
CA GLY A 71 -7.85 -7.26 37.39
C GLY A 71 -8.62 -5.94 37.34
N TYR A 72 -8.17 -4.97 36.55
CA TYR A 72 -8.80 -3.65 36.37
C TYR A 72 -10.04 -3.67 35.46
N GLU A 73 -10.87 -4.69 35.51
CA GLU A 73 -12.23 -4.58 34.95
C GLU A 73 -13.13 -3.92 35.97
N GLU A 74 -13.43 -2.65 35.78
CA GLU A 74 -14.30 -1.81 36.66
C GLU A 74 -15.67 -2.44 36.98
N ASN A 75 -16.06 -3.50 36.29
CA ASN A 75 -17.37 -4.14 36.46
C ASN A 75 -17.39 -5.34 37.41
N ILE A 76 -16.26 -5.88 37.84
CA ILE A 76 -16.24 -7.05 38.73
C ILE A 76 -16.44 -6.61 40.20
N TRP A 77 -15.94 -5.46 40.59
CA TRP A 77 -16.04 -4.95 41.94
C TRP A 77 -17.39 -4.36 42.27
N GLN A 78 -18.11 -3.77 41.32
CA GLN A 78 -19.47 -3.25 41.59
C GLN A 78 -20.51 -4.35 41.73
N ASN A 79 -20.32 -5.52 41.12
CA ASN A 79 -21.24 -6.65 41.25
C ASN A 79 -20.99 -7.53 42.44
N GLN A 80 -19.78 -7.55 43.03
CA GLN A 80 -19.51 -8.29 44.27
C GLN A 80 -20.02 -7.53 45.49
N ASN A 81 -19.96 -6.20 45.50
CA ASN A 81 -20.49 -5.40 46.62
C ASN A 81 -22.02 -5.27 46.63
N LYS A 82 -22.70 -5.61 45.53
CA LYS A 82 -24.17 -5.67 45.49
C LYS A 82 -24.76 -6.99 45.95
N LYS A 83 -23.97 -8.07 46.02
CA LYS A 83 -24.45 -9.40 46.49
C LYS A 83 -24.23 -9.69 47.97
N ASN A 84 -23.43 -8.92 48.67
CA ASN A 84 -23.16 -9.12 50.11
C ASN A 84 -23.74 -8.02 51.01
N GLY A 85 -24.98 -7.59 50.72
CA GLY A 85 -25.76 -6.78 51.62
C GLY A 85 -26.44 -7.63 52.67
N THR A 86 -25.69 -8.15 53.62
CA THR A 86 -26.21 -8.57 54.96
C THR A 86 -25.07 -8.51 55.97
N GLN A 87 -25.31 -7.70 56.96
CA GLN A 87 -24.70 -7.60 58.31
C GLN A 87 -23.58 -8.59 58.66
N GLU A 88 -22.39 -8.08 59.03
CA GLU A 88 -21.86 -8.31 60.38
C GLU A 88 -20.55 -7.54 60.61
N SER A 89 -20.60 -6.76 61.64
CA SER A 89 -19.63 -6.30 62.65
C SER A 89 -18.12 -6.33 62.34
N SER A 90 -17.58 -5.12 62.33
CA SER A 90 -16.32 -4.69 62.98
C SER A 90 -15.39 -5.76 63.54
N LYS A 91 -14.28 -6.05 62.89
CA LYS A 91 -12.93 -6.29 63.40
C LYS A 91 -12.05 -6.99 62.37
N SER A 92 -11.55 -6.31 61.40
CA SER A 92 -10.30 -6.63 60.72
C SER A 92 -9.91 -5.49 59.72
N HIS A 93 -9.69 -4.30 60.27
CA HIS A 93 -9.48 -3.11 59.41
C HIS A 93 -8.02 -2.72 59.21
N ASN A 94 -7.05 -3.48 59.73
CA ASN A 94 -5.64 -3.07 59.68
C ASN A 94 -4.73 -3.88 58.74
N ALA A 95 -5.16 -5.03 58.22
CA ALA A 95 -4.31 -5.81 57.32
C ALA A 95 -4.52 -5.52 55.81
N SER A 96 -5.62 -4.84 55.47
CA SER A 96 -5.94 -4.53 54.05
C SER A 96 -5.58 -3.11 53.59
N LYS A 97 -5.05 -2.29 54.52
CA LYS A 97 -4.67 -0.90 54.22
C LYS A 97 -3.22 -0.73 53.76
N GLU A 98 -2.32 -1.62 54.19
CA GLU A 98 -0.89 -1.55 53.77
C GLU A 98 -0.61 -2.07 52.36
N VAL A 99 -1.54 -2.80 51.76
CA VAL A 99 -1.40 -3.29 50.34
C VAL A 99 -1.96 -2.29 49.33
N ARG A 100 -2.58 -1.19 49.77
CA ARG A 100 -3.27 -0.21 48.89
C ARG A 100 -2.43 1.00 48.46
N ASP A 101 -1.23 1.16 48.98
CA ASP A 101 -0.30 2.23 48.57
C ASP A 101 0.68 1.78 47.45
N PHE A 102 0.41 0.66 46.79
CA PHE A 102 1.10 0.33 45.57
C PHE A 102 0.59 1.25 44.48
N ASP A 103 1.47 2.11 43.95
CA ASP A 103 1.16 3.01 42.84
C ASP A 103 0.98 2.20 41.53
N GLU A 104 -0.17 1.51 41.47
CA GLU A 104 -0.53 0.62 40.36
C GLU A 104 -0.62 1.40 39.03
N ASN A 105 -1.04 2.67 39.07
CA ASN A 105 -1.08 3.55 37.92
C ASN A 105 0.33 3.89 37.45
N GLY A 106 1.27 4.14 38.36
CA GLY A 106 2.66 4.39 38.04
C GLY A 106 3.37 3.14 37.47
N ILE A 107 2.97 1.94 37.90
CA ILE A 107 3.51 0.68 37.34
C ILE A 107 2.99 0.46 35.90
N ILE A 108 1.68 0.63 35.69
CA ILE A 108 1.09 0.52 34.36
C ILE A 108 1.74 1.53 33.40
N GLU A 109 1.95 2.76 33.84
CA GLU A 109 2.62 3.78 33.05
C GLU A 109 4.07 3.40 32.73
N LYS A 110 4.86 2.96 33.71
CA LYS A 110 6.24 2.52 33.53
C LYS A 110 6.35 1.33 32.59
N LEU A 111 5.48 0.32 32.72
CA LEU A 111 5.46 -0.85 31.84
C LEU A 111 5.03 -0.47 30.42
N THR A 112 4.07 0.44 30.28
CA THR A 112 3.63 0.94 28.98
C THR A 112 4.75 1.70 28.27
N ILE A 113 5.50 2.53 29.01
CA ILE A 113 6.68 3.23 28.51
C ILE A 113 7.79 2.24 28.10
N ALA A 114 8.01 1.19 28.90
CA ALA A 114 9.00 0.17 28.59
C ALA A 114 8.65 -0.61 27.31
N GLU A 115 7.37 -0.96 27.12
CA GLU A 115 6.89 -1.62 25.89
C GLU A 115 7.03 -0.72 24.68
N GLU A 116 6.66 0.54 24.79
CA GLU A 116 6.84 1.54 23.75
C GLU A 116 8.31 1.67 23.35
N GLN A 117 9.22 1.74 24.32
CA GLN A 117 10.67 1.76 24.06
C GLN A 117 11.16 0.47 23.43
N SER A 118 10.59 -0.68 23.81
CA SER A 118 10.89 -1.97 23.21
C SER A 118 10.45 -2.00 21.76
N LEU A 119 9.24 -1.54 21.43
CA LEU A 119 8.74 -1.43 20.05
C LEU A 119 9.61 -0.52 19.18
N ILE A 120 10.04 0.62 19.71
CA ILE A 120 10.94 1.56 19.03
C ILE A 120 12.35 0.97 18.85
N SER A 121 12.84 0.24 19.85
CA SER A 121 14.19 -0.36 19.81
C SER A 121 14.27 -1.68 19.06
N SER A 122 13.14 -2.34 18.84
CA SER A 122 13.03 -3.62 18.11
C SER A 122 13.07 -3.44 16.58
N LEU A 123 13.12 -2.21 16.08
CA LEU A 123 13.45 -1.96 14.70
C LEU A 123 14.76 -2.70 14.39
N PRO A 124 14.76 -3.70 13.47
CA PRO A 124 15.89 -4.57 13.28
C PRO A 124 17.16 -3.75 13.00
N LYS A 125 18.12 -3.88 13.86
CA LYS A 125 19.49 -3.43 13.60
C LYS A 125 20.10 -4.47 12.66
N TYR A 126 20.04 -4.23 11.35
CA TYR A 126 20.75 -5.08 10.41
C TYR A 126 22.26 -4.89 10.61
N LYS A 127 22.98 -5.99 10.56
CA LYS A 127 24.47 -6.01 10.50
C LYS A 127 25.00 -5.62 9.12
N ASP A 128 24.22 -4.80 8.40
CA ASP A 128 24.52 -4.40 7.04
C ASP A 128 25.42 -3.17 7.02
N THR A 129 26.15 -2.98 5.93
CA THR A 129 27.01 -1.81 5.75
C THR A 129 26.12 -0.58 5.65
N PRO A 130 26.18 0.34 6.62
CA PRO A 130 25.29 1.50 6.60
C PRO A 130 25.68 2.46 5.49
N GLU A 131 24.70 3.00 4.79
CA GLU A 131 24.88 4.02 3.77
C GLU A 131 24.37 5.37 4.25
N SER A 132 25.11 6.43 3.92
CA SER A 132 24.78 7.79 4.32
C SER A 132 24.51 8.67 3.13
N PHE A 133 23.45 9.44 3.18
CA PHE A 133 23.21 10.49 2.22
C PHE A 133 22.71 11.78 2.88
N LEU A 134 22.95 12.89 2.18
CA LEU A 134 22.55 14.23 2.60
C LEU A 134 21.38 14.69 1.73
N PHE A 135 20.29 15.12 2.34
CA PHE A 135 19.16 15.68 1.61
C PHE A 135 18.66 16.97 2.23
N ARG A 136 17.96 17.76 1.43
CA ARG A 136 17.31 18.98 1.90
C ARG A 136 15.92 18.63 2.41
N VAL A 137 15.64 18.96 3.65
CA VAL A 137 14.33 18.82 4.28
C VAL A 137 13.44 19.99 3.79
N SER A 138 12.21 19.70 3.36
CA SER A 138 11.28 20.74 2.96
C SER A 138 10.84 21.59 4.15
N ASN A 139 10.48 22.85 3.91
CA ASN A 139 10.06 23.76 4.99
C ASN A 139 8.86 23.20 5.78
N ASP A 140 7.89 22.59 5.08
CA ASP A 140 6.73 21.95 5.72
C ASP A 140 7.18 20.80 6.64
N ASN A 141 8.15 20.00 6.22
CA ASN A 141 8.67 18.91 7.05
C ASN A 141 9.54 19.41 8.20
N ILE A 142 10.25 20.52 8.04
CA ILE A 142 10.96 21.16 9.17
C ILE A 142 9.93 21.57 10.23
N PHE A 143 8.84 22.21 9.82
CA PHE A 143 7.77 22.56 10.74
C PHE A 143 7.19 21.31 11.43
N LEU A 144 6.87 20.27 10.65
CA LEU A 144 6.40 19.00 11.21
C LEU A 144 7.38 18.38 12.21
N LEU A 145 8.68 18.39 11.91
CA LEU A 145 9.70 17.79 12.76
C LEU A 145 10.03 18.62 14.00
N THR A 146 9.75 19.92 13.98
CA THR A 146 10.16 20.84 15.04
C THR A 146 9.02 21.35 15.92
N GLN A 147 7.79 21.35 15.43
CA GLN A 147 6.64 21.98 16.10
C GLN A 147 5.58 21.00 16.60
N ASP A 148 5.61 19.75 16.16
CA ASP A 148 4.63 18.76 16.62
C ASP A 148 4.96 18.31 18.06
N PRO A 149 4.18 18.71 19.09
CA PRO A 149 4.46 18.38 20.47
C PRO A 149 4.40 16.87 20.75
N THR A 150 3.62 16.10 19.98
CA THR A 150 3.55 14.64 20.14
C THR A 150 4.83 13.96 19.70
N ARG A 151 5.62 14.62 18.86
CA ARG A 151 6.94 14.17 18.40
C ARG A 151 8.07 14.59 19.33
N HIS A 152 7.84 15.59 20.18
CA HIS A 152 8.82 16.09 21.15
C HIS A 152 8.77 15.33 22.46
N GLU A 153 7.81 14.44 22.66
CA GLU A 153 7.88 13.55 23.79
C GLU A 153 9.16 12.72 23.70
N GLU A 154 9.96 12.75 24.75
CA GLU A 154 11.24 12.03 24.86
C GLU A 154 11.16 10.55 24.47
N ARG A 155 9.99 9.96 24.51
CA ARG A 155 9.66 8.58 24.18
C ARG A 155 10.04 8.19 22.75
N TYR A 156 9.72 9.06 21.76
CA TYR A 156 9.96 8.78 20.35
C TYR A 156 11.31 9.28 19.86
N TYR A 157 11.94 10.26 20.54
CA TYR A 157 13.06 11.04 20.03
C TYR A 157 14.26 11.13 20.95
N LYS A 158 14.43 10.22 21.90
CA LYS A 158 15.59 10.23 22.82
C LYS A 158 16.94 10.41 22.11
N LYS A 159 16.99 10.15 20.80
CA LYS A 159 18.21 10.24 19.99
C LYS A 159 18.19 11.40 18.97
N GLY A 160 17.14 12.25 18.96
CA GLY A 160 17.03 13.42 18.10
C GLY A 160 16.33 13.17 16.75
N ILE A 161 16.19 14.24 15.97
CA ILE A 161 15.47 14.25 14.68
C ILE A 161 16.10 13.29 13.67
N LYS A 162 17.43 13.25 13.61
CA LYS A 162 18.18 12.36 12.72
C LYS A 162 17.78 10.90 12.95
N ALA A 163 17.87 10.44 14.18
CA ALA A 163 17.56 9.05 14.53
C ALA A 163 16.09 8.70 14.26
N TYR A 164 15.18 9.66 14.44
CA TYR A 164 13.78 9.47 14.09
C TYR A 164 13.57 9.30 12.59
N VAL A 165 14.15 10.17 11.77
CA VAL A 165 14.01 10.08 10.32
C VAL A 165 14.66 8.79 9.79
N GLU A 166 15.80 8.38 10.36
CA GLU A 166 16.43 7.09 10.05
C GLU A 166 15.49 5.91 10.35
N ALA A 167 14.92 5.87 11.55
CA ALA A 167 13.96 4.83 11.94
C ALA A 167 12.70 4.82 11.06
N LEU A 168 12.18 6.00 10.73
CA LEU A 168 11.02 6.16 9.87
C LEU A 168 11.27 5.61 8.46
N VAL A 169 12.43 5.92 7.88
CA VAL A 169 12.82 5.42 6.56
C VAL A 169 13.02 3.91 6.58
N GLU A 170 13.69 3.37 7.62
CA GLU A 170 13.89 1.93 7.80
C GLU A 170 12.57 1.16 7.90
N GLU A 171 11.61 1.68 8.64
CA GLU A 171 10.29 1.07 8.78
C GLU A 171 9.51 1.14 7.45
N PHE A 172 9.50 2.31 6.82
CA PHE A 172 8.80 2.55 5.57
C PHE A 172 9.29 1.63 4.44
N THR A 173 10.59 1.46 4.28
CA THR A 173 11.18 0.65 3.21
C THR A 173 10.88 -0.84 3.32
N ARG A 174 10.37 -1.30 4.47
CA ARG A 174 9.89 -2.69 4.68
C ARG A 174 8.45 -2.90 4.28
N LEU A 175 7.70 -1.84 4.06
CA LEU A 175 6.33 -1.96 3.58
C LEU A 175 6.31 -2.58 2.17
N PRO A 176 5.28 -3.38 1.83
CA PRO A 176 5.04 -3.79 0.46
C PRO A 176 5.01 -2.60 -0.48
N PHE A 177 5.44 -2.79 -1.73
CA PHE A 177 5.46 -1.73 -2.74
C PHE A 177 4.11 -1.01 -2.88
N VAL A 178 3.00 -1.74 -2.88
CA VAL A 178 1.65 -1.18 -2.99
C VAL A 178 1.31 -0.18 -1.87
N ASP A 179 1.79 -0.45 -0.65
CA ASP A 179 1.57 0.45 0.49
C ASP A 179 2.48 1.68 0.38
N ARG A 180 3.76 1.49 0.00
CA ARG A 180 4.67 2.61 -0.27
C ARG A 180 4.14 3.50 -1.40
N GLU A 181 3.63 2.89 -2.47
CA GLU A 181 3.05 3.58 -3.61
C GLU A 181 1.88 4.49 -3.18
N ARG A 182 0.95 3.99 -2.36
CA ARG A 182 -0.17 4.81 -1.85
C ARG A 182 0.31 5.97 -0.99
N ILE A 183 1.32 5.74 -0.15
CA ILE A 183 1.90 6.78 0.71
C ILE A 183 2.61 7.85 -0.14
N TYR A 184 3.47 7.45 -1.06
CA TYR A 184 4.12 8.40 -1.97
C TYR A 184 3.12 9.21 -2.80
N CYS A 185 2.01 8.60 -3.19
CA CYS A 185 0.97 9.21 -4.00
C CYS A 185 -0.21 9.77 -3.18
N THR A 186 -0.05 10.02 -1.87
CA THR A 186 -1.14 10.44 -0.96
C THR A 186 -1.98 11.58 -1.51
N LYS A 187 -1.38 12.63 -2.08
CA LYS A 187 -2.12 13.74 -2.68
C LYS A 187 -2.97 13.32 -3.88
N VAL A 188 -2.41 12.46 -4.73
CA VAL A 188 -3.10 11.92 -5.90
C VAL A 188 -4.27 11.04 -5.45
N VAL A 189 -4.03 10.12 -4.52
CA VAL A 189 -5.05 9.22 -3.95
C VAL A 189 -6.17 10.03 -3.32
N HIS A 190 -5.85 10.99 -2.47
CA HIS A 190 -6.86 11.83 -1.81
C HIS A 190 -7.73 12.60 -2.82
N THR A 191 -7.12 13.22 -3.85
CA THR A 191 -7.89 13.92 -4.89
C THR A 191 -8.79 12.98 -5.67
N LEU A 192 -8.32 11.77 -5.99
CA LEU A 192 -9.12 10.75 -6.68
C LEU A 192 -10.28 10.24 -5.81
N GLU A 193 -10.04 9.96 -4.53
CA GLU A 193 -11.07 9.53 -3.58
C GLU A 193 -12.13 10.62 -3.36
N THR A 194 -11.72 11.88 -3.23
CA THR A 194 -12.63 13.03 -3.17
C THR A 194 -13.48 13.11 -4.43
N ALA A 195 -12.85 13.02 -5.61
CA ALA A 195 -13.57 13.09 -6.89
C ALA A 195 -14.56 11.93 -7.07
N MET A 196 -14.25 10.72 -6.58
CA MET A 196 -15.19 9.60 -6.57
C MET A 196 -16.37 9.85 -5.64
N GLN A 197 -16.15 10.41 -4.45
CA GLN A 197 -17.19 10.73 -3.47
C GLN A 197 -18.11 11.87 -3.95
N THR A 198 -17.54 12.87 -4.58
CA THR A 198 -18.28 14.05 -5.12
C THR A 198 -18.81 13.81 -6.53
N GLU A 199 -18.58 12.63 -7.09
CA GLU A 199 -18.96 12.28 -8.47
C GLU A 199 -18.49 13.31 -9.50
N THR A 200 -17.27 13.83 -9.31
CA THR A 200 -16.65 14.85 -10.18
C THR A 200 -15.64 14.20 -11.12
N ALA A 201 -15.62 14.65 -12.38
CA ALA A 201 -14.59 14.23 -13.33
C ALA A 201 -13.22 14.84 -12.97
N VAL A 202 -12.16 14.18 -13.38
CA VAL A 202 -10.79 14.61 -13.10
C VAL A 202 -9.92 14.66 -14.35
N TYR A 203 -8.97 15.59 -14.36
CA TYR A 203 -7.82 15.50 -15.25
C TYR A 203 -6.72 14.69 -14.58
N ILE A 204 -6.27 13.65 -15.27
CA ILE A 204 -5.10 12.86 -14.88
C ILE A 204 -3.93 13.25 -15.78
N PHE A 205 -2.80 13.63 -15.16
CA PHE A 205 -1.54 13.93 -15.84
C PHE A 205 -0.61 12.74 -15.65
N HIS A 206 -0.26 12.11 -16.76
CA HIS A 206 0.62 10.95 -16.77
C HIS A 206 2.08 11.39 -16.88
N THR A 207 3.01 10.70 -16.26
CA THR A 207 4.47 10.98 -16.29
C THR A 207 5.06 11.07 -17.70
N PHE A 208 4.38 10.53 -18.71
CA PHE A 208 4.76 10.69 -20.14
C PHE A 208 4.18 11.96 -20.80
N GLY A 209 3.76 12.94 -20.03
CA GLY A 209 3.26 14.23 -20.53
C GLY A 209 1.84 14.18 -21.13
N LYS A 210 1.15 13.04 -21.05
CA LYS A 210 -0.23 12.93 -21.55
C LYS A 210 -1.23 13.35 -20.46
N LYS A 211 -2.27 14.06 -20.93
CA LYS A 211 -3.39 14.51 -20.08
C LYS A 211 -4.68 13.83 -20.54
N TYR A 212 -5.45 13.34 -19.57
CA TYR A 212 -6.72 12.66 -19.82
C TYR A 212 -7.81 13.25 -18.94
N LEU A 213 -9.00 13.47 -19.50
CA LEU A 213 -10.20 13.79 -18.73
C LEU A 213 -10.97 12.51 -18.48
N MET A 214 -11.27 12.21 -17.23
CA MET A 214 -11.75 10.90 -16.83
C MET A 214 -12.82 10.95 -15.73
N ARG A 215 -13.66 9.91 -15.72
CA ARG A 215 -14.40 9.47 -14.54
C ARG A 215 -13.64 8.33 -13.88
N VAL A 216 -13.35 8.45 -12.60
CA VAL A 216 -12.67 7.43 -11.81
C VAL A 216 -13.69 6.49 -11.21
N PHE A 217 -13.48 5.18 -11.41
CA PHE A 217 -14.34 4.15 -10.86
C PHE A 217 -13.84 3.65 -9.52
N GLU A 218 -12.52 3.30 -9.46
CA GLU A 218 -11.95 2.66 -8.30
C GLU A 218 -10.41 2.79 -8.32
N ILE A 219 -9.81 2.77 -7.13
CA ILE A 219 -8.37 2.55 -6.95
C ILE A 219 -8.23 1.17 -6.31
N THR A 220 -7.65 0.22 -7.03
CA THR A 220 -7.49 -1.17 -6.60
C THR A 220 -6.09 -1.69 -6.84
N THR A 221 -5.76 -2.82 -6.23
CA THR A 221 -4.49 -3.52 -6.49
C THR A 221 -4.67 -4.60 -7.54
N ASP A 222 -3.57 -5.01 -8.18
CA ASP A 222 -3.58 -6.23 -8.97
C ASP A 222 -3.68 -7.48 -8.08
N SER A 223 -3.95 -8.64 -8.70
CA SER A 223 -4.14 -9.91 -7.99
C SER A 223 -2.93 -10.39 -7.20
N LEU A 224 -1.73 -9.81 -7.44
CA LEU A 224 -0.50 -10.09 -6.70
C LEU A 224 -0.17 -9.01 -5.68
N SER A 225 -0.98 -7.96 -5.59
CA SER A 225 -0.67 -6.78 -4.78
C SER A 225 0.70 -6.17 -5.11
N THR A 226 1.08 -6.17 -6.41
CA THR A 226 2.37 -5.61 -6.84
C THR A 226 2.28 -4.13 -7.18
N HIS A 227 1.10 -3.66 -7.63
CA HIS A 227 0.87 -2.26 -8.02
C HIS A 227 -0.56 -1.84 -7.72
N ASN A 228 -0.76 -0.53 -7.49
CA ASN A 228 -2.08 0.07 -7.45
C ASN A 228 -2.46 0.58 -8.84
N TYR A 229 -3.71 0.36 -9.20
CA TYR A 229 -4.31 0.78 -10.48
C TYR A 229 -5.51 1.68 -10.27
N ILE A 230 -5.59 2.74 -11.07
CA ILE A 230 -6.74 3.59 -11.18
C ILE A 230 -7.57 3.06 -12.33
N ILE A 231 -8.78 2.61 -12.04
CA ILE A 231 -9.77 2.19 -13.04
C ILE A 231 -10.66 3.36 -13.37
N SER A 232 -10.78 3.67 -14.66
CA SER A 232 -11.47 4.88 -15.10
C SER A 232 -12.05 4.74 -16.50
N ARG A 233 -12.92 5.68 -16.91
CA ARG A 233 -13.39 5.85 -18.26
C ARG A 233 -13.05 7.24 -18.78
N LEU A 234 -12.57 7.32 -20.01
CA LEU A 234 -12.31 8.59 -20.68
C LEU A 234 -13.59 9.33 -20.97
N ILE A 235 -13.55 10.65 -20.78
CA ILE A 235 -14.53 11.58 -21.26
C ILE A 235 -13.93 12.27 -22.48
N ASP A 236 -14.64 12.22 -23.60
CA ASP A 236 -14.28 12.94 -24.81
C ASP A 236 -14.44 14.46 -24.56
N THR A 237 -13.36 15.19 -24.68
CA THR A 237 -13.33 16.64 -24.45
C THR A 237 -14.07 17.43 -25.50
N GLU A 238 -14.22 16.88 -26.73
CA GLU A 238 -14.89 17.58 -27.85
C GLU A 238 -16.40 17.46 -27.78
N ASN A 239 -16.92 16.31 -27.35
CA ASN A 239 -18.36 16.01 -27.37
C ASN A 239 -18.98 15.87 -25.98
N GLY A 240 -18.19 15.90 -24.91
CA GLY A 240 -18.66 15.59 -23.54
C GLY A 240 -19.16 14.15 -23.39
N LYS A 241 -19.07 13.32 -24.46
CA LYS A 241 -19.53 11.93 -24.46
C LYS A 241 -18.47 11.04 -23.84
N MET A 242 -18.96 10.13 -23.03
CA MET A 242 -18.10 9.13 -22.43
C MET A 242 -17.69 8.06 -23.42
N ASN A 243 -16.41 7.75 -23.44
CA ASN A 243 -15.93 6.56 -24.13
C ASN A 243 -16.34 5.32 -23.31
N ASN A 244 -16.96 4.34 -23.96
CA ASN A 244 -17.36 3.09 -23.30
C ASN A 244 -16.18 2.19 -22.91
N ARG A 245 -14.94 2.58 -23.25
CA ARG A 245 -13.73 1.83 -22.96
C ARG A 245 -13.26 2.14 -21.53
N ILE A 246 -12.92 1.06 -20.79
CA ILE A 246 -12.26 1.16 -19.50
C ILE A 246 -10.76 1.40 -19.73
N TYR A 247 -10.20 2.30 -18.96
CA TYR A 247 -8.76 2.59 -18.93
C TYR A 247 -8.21 2.32 -17.54
N THR A 248 -7.02 1.77 -17.50
CA THR A 248 -6.30 1.54 -16.26
C THR A 248 -4.95 2.23 -16.29
N PHE A 249 -4.58 2.83 -15.20
CA PHE A 249 -3.30 3.50 -15.02
C PHE A 249 -2.65 3.01 -13.74
N ARG A 250 -1.35 2.74 -13.78
CA ARG A 250 -0.59 2.53 -12.54
C ARG A 250 -0.55 3.84 -11.76
N LEU A 251 -0.78 3.76 -10.46
CA LEU A 251 -0.78 4.94 -9.58
C LEU A 251 0.58 5.66 -9.62
N SER A 252 1.69 4.92 -9.61
CA SER A 252 3.07 5.43 -9.71
C SER A 252 3.36 6.21 -11.00
N ARG A 253 2.54 6.04 -12.05
CA ARG A 253 2.69 6.77 -13.32
C ARG A 253 1.84 8.04 -13.40
N ILE A 254 1.20 8.44 -12.32
CA ILE A 254 0.39 9.65 -12.25
C ILE A 254 1.17 10.75 -11.53
N GLU A 255 1.49 11.79 -12.26
CA GLU A 255 2.18 12.95 -11.74
C GLU A 255 1.27 13.84 -10.91
N LYS A 256 0.06 14.11 -11.44
CA LYS A 256 -0.90 15.05 -10.86
C LYS A 256 -2.33 14.69 -11.23
N VAL A 257 -3.25 15.00 -10.33
CA VAL A 257 -4.70 14.94 -10.57
C VAL A 257 -5.30 16.30 -10.24
N LEU A 258 -6.24 16.75 -11.07
CA LEU A 258 -7.01 17.97 -10.84
C LEU A 258 -8.49 17.68 -11.07
N GLU A 259 -9.32 18.03 -10.12
CA GLU A 259 -10.78 17.98 -10.31
C GLU A 259 -11.21 18.91 -11.44
N LYS A 260 -12.27 18.52 -12.17
CA LYS A 260 -12.89 19.32 -13.21
C LYS A 260 -14.35 19.60 -12.80
N PRO A 261 -14.60 20.68 -12.05
CA PRO A 261 -15.96 21.07 -11.69
C PRO A 261 -16.84 21.29 -12.93
N GLY A 262 -18.12 20.98 -12.79
CA GLY A 262 -19.10 21.13 -13.85
C GLY A 262 -19.16 19.98 -14.85
N ILE A 263 -18.32 18.94 -14.70
CA ILE A 263 -18.44 17.70 -15.45
C ILE A 263 -18.67 16.55 -14.47
N SER A 264 -19.77 15.81 -14.68
CA SER A 264 -20.10 14.66 -13.83
C SER A 264 -19.11 13.53 -13.98
N GLY A 265 -18.63 13.03 -12.84
CA GLY A 265 -17.86 11.79 -12.72
C GLY A 265 -18.69 10.56 -12.37
N ALA A 266 -20.04 10.72 -12.28
CA ALA A 266 -20.95 9.65 -11.88
C ALA A 266 -20.96 8.49 -12.89
N PHE A 267 -21.05 7.27 -12.36
CA PHE A 267 -21.32 6.05 -13.12
C PHE A 267 -22.76 5.63 -12.91
N THR A 268 -23.44 5.22 -13.99
CA THR A 268 -24.72 4.54 -13.87
C THR A 268 -24.53 3.15 -13.24
N ASP A 269 -25.59 2.59 -12.67
CA ASP A 269 -25.52 1.24 -12.05
C ASP A 269 -25.16 0.16 -13.06
N GLU A 270 -25.58 0.30 -14.32
CA GLU A 270 -25.20 -0.61 -15.39
C GLU A 270 -23.69 -0.50 -15.71
N GLU A 271 -23.15 0.71 -15.76
CA GLU A 271 -21.72 0.94 -15.97
C GLU A 271 -20.89 0.39 -14.81
N LYS A 272 -21.35 0.59 -13.56
CA LYS A 272 -20.71 0.01 -12.36
C LYS A 272 -20.66 -1.51 -12.46
N LYS A 273 -21.78 -2.17 -12.75
CA LYS A 273 -21.86 -3.63 -12.91
C LYS A 273 -20.93 -4.15 -14.02
N LYS A 274 -20.96 -3.51 -15.20
CA LYS A 274 -20.11 -3.89 -16.34
C LYS A 274 -18.60 -3.72 -16.00
N THR A 275 -18.27 -2.63 -15.32
CA THR A 275 -16.85 -2.36 -14.95
C THR A 275 -16.39 -3.35 -13.90
N ALA A 276 -17.16 -3.58 -12.84
CA ALA A 276 -16.85 -4.55 -11.80
C ALA A 276 -16.69 -5.98 -12.36
N LEU A 277 -17.58 -6.39 -13.30
CA LEU A 277 -17.47 -7.68 -13.96
C LEU A 277 -16.18 -7.80 -14.80
N ALA A 278 -15.80 -6.74 -15.51
CA ALA A 278 -14.57 -6.72 -16.30
C ALA A 278 -13.33 -6.84 -15.38
N VAL A 279 -13.31 -6.11 -14.24
CA VAL A 279 -12.25 -6.19 -13.22
C VAL A 279 -12.13 -7.61 -12.68
N SER A 280 -13.26 -8.22 -12.29
CA SER A 280 -13.25 -9.57 -11.71
C SER A 280 -12.76 -10.66 -12.68
N LYS A 281 -13.03 -10.49 -13.99
CA LYS A 281 -12.62 -11.46 -15.02
C LYS A 281 -11.16 -11.33 -15.45
N SER A 282 -10.67 -10.10 -15.58
CA SER A 282 -9.36 -9.85 -16.21
C SER A 282 -8.29 -9.39 -15.21
N GLY A 283 -8.69 -8.90 -14.04
CA GLY A 283 -7.81 -8.19 -13.11
C GLY A 283 -7.54 -6.75 -13.58
N ALA A 284 -7.22 -5.85 -12.64
CA ALA A 284 -7.03 -4.42 -12.91
C ALA A 284 -5.97 -4.15 -13.97
N GLN A 285 -4.89 -4.93 -13.98
CA GLN A 285 -3.74 -4.74 -14.86
C GLN A 285 -4.00 -5.01 -16.35
N PHE A 286 -5.10 -5.70 -16.69
CA PHE A 286 -5.38 -6.10 -18.07
C PHE A 286 -6.62 -5.43 -18.68
N LEU A 287 -7.28 -4.54 -17.99
CA LEU A 287 -8.54 -3.92 -18.44
C LEU A 287 -8.39 -2.94 -19.61
N GLY A 288 -7.18 -2.43 -19.83
CA GLY A 288 -6.92 -1.45 -20.90
C GLY A 288 -7.04 -1.98 -22.31
N ASP A 289 -7.13 -3.31 -22.48
CA ASP A 289 -7.13 -3.96 -23.78
C ASP A 289 -8.48 -4.63 -24.09
N ARG A 290 -8.75 -4.92 -25.38
CA ARG A 290 -9.99 -5.54 -25.81
C ARG A 290 -10.02 -7.01 -25.42
N ILE A 291 -11.09 -7.46 -24.78
CA ILE A 291 -11.34 -8.88 -24.53
C ILE A 291 -11.61 -9.57 -25.86
N SER A 292 -10.94 -10.69 -26.11
CA SER A 292 -11.02 -11.48 -27.31
C SER A 292 -11.20 -12.96 -26.96
N ASN A 293 -11.77 -13.72 -27.89
CA ASN A 293 -11.81 -15.18 -27.79
C ASN A 293 -10.45 -15.75 -28.28
N ILE A 294 -9.68 -16.30 -27.37
CA ILE A 294 -8.33 -16.79 -27.64
C ILE A 294 -8.37 -18.31 -27.61
N VAL A 295 -7.86 -18.94 -28.66
CA VAL A 295 -7.80 -20.41 -28.80
C VAL A 295 -6.38 -20.84 -28.63
N VAL A 296 -6.15 -21.76 -27.69
CA VAL A 296 -4.82 -22.31 -27.36
C VAL A 296 -4.84 -23.81 -27.41
N GLU A 297 -3.86 -24.39 -28.05
CA GLU A 297 -3.57 -25.82 -28.07
C GLU A 297 -2.45 -26.11 -27.08
N PHE A 298 -2.63 -27.16 -26.27
CA PHE A 298 -1.67 -27.62 -25.27
C PHE A 298 -1.14 -29.01 -25.62
N THR A 299 0.11 -29.26 -25.27
CA THR A 299 0.64 -30.61 -25.13
C THR A 299 0.18 -31.21 -23.79
N ASP A 300 0.35 -32.53 -23.57
CA ASP A 300 0.08 -33.17 -22.26
C ASP A 300 0.84 -32.49 -21.12
N GLU A 301 2.09 -32.13 -21.36
CA GLU A 301 2.91 -31.39 -20.39
C GLU A 301 2.39 -29.96 -20.19
N GLY A 302 1.94 -29.33 -21.26
CA GLY A 302 1.31 -28.00 -21.19
C GLY A 302 0.05 -28.00 -20.35
N LEU A 303 -0.77 -29.05 -20.41
CA LEU A 303 -1.95 -29.19 -19.56
C LEU A 303 -1.60 -29.32 -18.09
N LYS A 304 -0.54 -30.09 -17.74
CA LYS A 304 -0.03 -30.20 -16.37
C LYS A 304 0.48 -28.85 -15.86
N GLN A 305 1.25 -28.13 -16.67
CA GLN A 305 1.73 -26.80 -16.31
C GLN A 305 0.59 -25.80 -16.17
N PHE A 306 -0.39 -25.83 -17.08
CA PHE A 306 -1.59 -25.01 -16.99
C PHE A 306 -2.39 -25.28 -15.70
N ALA A 307 -2.51 -26.54 -15.29
CA ALA A 307 -3.21 -26.93 -14.07
C ALA A 307 -2.50 -26.40 -12.80
N SER A 308 -1.16 -26.38 -12.80
CA SER A 308 -0.34 -25.94 -11.66
C SER A 308 -0.17 -24.42 -11.58
N GLN A 309 -0.13 -23.71 -12.72
CA GLN A 309 0.10 -22.27 -12.79
C GLN A 309 -1.20 -21.47 -12.68
N MET A 310 -1.62 -21.22 -11.44
CA MET A 310 -2.88 -20.49 -11.16
C MET A 310 -2.75 -18.97 -11.37
N HIS A 311 -1.54 -18.44 -11.24
CA HIS A 311 -1.30 -17.01 -11.23
C HIS A 311 -1.61 -16.34 -12.57
N LEU A 312 -2.52 -15.36 -12.57
CA LEU A 312 -2.99 -14.60 -13.75
C LEU A 312 -3.58 -15.47 -14.86
N ARG A 313 -4.01 -16.70 -14.51
CA ARG A 313 -4.58 -17.65 -15.45
C ARG A 313 -5.84 -17.06 -16.09
N PRO A 314 -5.94 -17.01 -17.43
CA PRO A 314 -7.15 -16.60 -18.10
C PRO A 314 -8.32 -17.52 -17.80
N HIS A 315 -9.53 -16.96 -17.80
CA HIS A 315 -10.75 -17.74 -17.58
C HIS A 315 -11.01 -18.67 -18.78
N VAL A 316 -11.14 -19.98 -18.51
CA VAL A 316 -11.48 -20.99 -19.50
C VAL A 316 -12.96 -20.82 -19.87
N LYS A 317 -13.26 -20.53 -21.13
CA LYS A 317 -14.62 -20.44 -21.65
C LYS A 317 -15.13 -21.79 -22.11
N LYS A 318 -14.30 -22.57 -22.79
CA LYS A 318 -14.67 -23.87 -23.35
C LYS A 318 -13.43 -24.76 -23.55
N ILE A 319 -13.62 -26.04 -23.34
CA ILE A 319 -12.65 -27.08 -23.69
C ILE A 319 -13.21 -27.82 -24.90
N ARG A 320 -12.43 -28.02 -25.94
CA ARG A 320 -12.85 -28.76 -27.15
C ARG A 320 -12.82 -30.27 -26.91
N PRO A 321 -13.53 -31.05 -27.75
CA PRO A 321 -13.60 -32.51 -27.60
C PRO A 321 -12.24 -33.24 -27.67
N ASP A 322 -11.22 -32.65 -28.30
CA ASP A 322 -9.86 -33.19 -28.36
C ASP A 322 -9.14 -33.19 -27.01
N GLY A 323 -9.69 -32.49 -25.99
CA GLY A 323 -9.11 -32.37 -24.67
C GLY A 323 -7.87 -31.49 -24.57
N HIS A 324 -7.32 -31.07 -25.69
CA HIS A 324 -6.07 -30.29 -25.75
C HIS A 324 -6.28 -28.83 -26.22
N THR A 325 -7.38 -28.53 -26.87
CA THR A 325 -7.67 -27.18 -27.36
C THR A 325 -8.66 -26.46 -26.46
N TYR A 326 -8.25 -25.36 -25.89
CA TYR A 326 -9.00 -24.53 -24.94
C TYR A 326 -9.33 -23.17 -25.54
N GLU A 327 -10.53 -22.67 -25.24
CA GLU A 327 -10.96 -21.33 -25.60
C GLU A 327 -11.02 -20.47 -24.34
N PHE A 328 -10.38 -19.30 -24.40
CA PHE A 328 -10.30 -18.35 -23.30
C PHE A 328 -10.96 -17.02 -23.68
N GLU A 329 -11.63 -16.41 -22.70
CA GLU A 329 -12.14 -15.04 -22.81
C GLU A 329 -11.23 -14.14 -22.00
N CYS A 330 -10.23 -13.53 -22.63
CA CYS A 330 -9.26 -12.68 -21.97
C CYS A 330 -8.71 -11.60 -22.91
N THR A 331 -7.94 -10.67 -22.36
CA THR A 331 -7.26 -9.66 -23.18
C THR A 331 -6.04 -10.22 -23.87
N SER A 332 -5.63 -9.61 -24.97
CA SER A 332 -4.42 -9.99 -25.70
C SER A 332 -3.17 -9.92 -24.82
N THR A 333 -3.07 -8.84 -24.04
CA THR A 333 -1.95 -8.65 -23.09
C THR A 333 -1.92 -9.75 -22.03
N GLN A 334 -3.06 -10.13 -21.47
CA GLN A 334 -3.15 -11.24 -20.51
C GLN A 334 -2.73 -12.56 -21.13
N ALA A 335 -3.19 -12.84 -22.35
CA ALA A 335 -2.85 -14.07 -23.06
C ALA A 335 -1.34 -14.18 -23.32
N ILE A 336 -0.73 -13.13 -23.87
CA ILE A 336 0.71 -13.09 -24.11
C ILE A 336 1.47 -13.29 -22.80
N PHE A 337 1.10 -12.54 -21.75
CA PHE A 337 1.77 -12.62 -20.45
C PHE A 337 1.70 -14.02 -19.85
N TYR A 338 0.55 -14.68 -19.96
CA TYR A 338 0.35 -16.01 -19.39
C TYR A 338 0.97 -17.12 -20.24
N PHE A 339 0.63 -17.19 -21.54
CA PHE A 339 0.99 -18.34 -22.38
C PHE A 339 2.46 -18.36 -22.79
N ARG A 340 3.16 -17.21 -22.86
CA ARG A 340 4.61 -17.22 -23.13
C ARG A 340 5.42 -17.97 -22.06
N ARG A 341 4.91 -18.08 -20.83
CA ARG A 341 5.56 -18.82 -19.73
C ARG A 341 5.55 -20.32 -19.94
N LEU A 342 4.58 -20.80 -20.71
CA LEU A 342 4.45 -22.22 -21.03
C LEU A 342 5.37 -22.64 -22.19
N GLY A 343 6.04 -21.70 -22.84
CA GLY A 343 7.02 -22.00 -23.89
C GLY A 343 6.43 -22.81 -25.04
N ALA A 344 7.12 -23.88 -25.42
CA ALA A 344 6.71 -24.76 -26.52
C ALA A 344 5.52 -25.67 -26.17
N THR A 345 5.07 -25.69 -24.91
CA THR A 345 4.00 -26.59 -24.44
C THR A 345 2.58 -26.04 -24.65
N ALA A 346 2.47 -24.75 -25.07
CA ALA A 346 1.20 -24.10 -25.41
C ALA A 346 1.34 -23.27 -26.67
N LYS A 347 0.42 -23.43 -27.61
CA LYS A 347 0.40 -22.70 -28.88
C LYS A 347 -0.89 -21.91 -29.04
N ILE A 348 -0.79 -20.58 -29.20
CA ILE A 348 -1.95 -19.75 -29.54
C ILE A 348 -2.32 -19.98 -31.00
N LEU A 349 -3.53 -20.49 -31.26
CA LEU A 349 -4.06 -20.73 -32.60
C LEU A 349 -4.83 -19.52 -33.15
N LYS A 350 -5.54 -18.80 -32.27
CA LYS A 350 -6.38 -17.63 -32.60
C LYS A 350 -6.30 -16.57 -31.51
N PRO A 351 -6.40 -15.29 -31.84
CA PRO A 351 -6.41 -14.72 -33.19
C PRO A 351 -5.02 -14.71 -33.83
N ALA A 352 -4.96 -14.70 -35.18
CA ALA A 352 -3.71 -14.83 -35.96
C ALA A 352 -2.63 -13.75 -35.64
N PHE A 353 -3.05 -12.55 -35.23
CA PHE A 353 -2.08 -11.52 -34.83
C PHE A 353 -1.32 -11.90 -33.57
N LEU A 354 -1.98 -12.54 -32.58
CA LEU A 354 -1.32 -13.03 -31.36
C LEU A 354 -0.38 -14.19 -31.64
N THR A 355 -0.77 -15.09 -32.54
CA THR A 355 0.11 -16.18 -32.99
C THR A 355 1.44 -15.60 -33.51
N ARG A 356 1.35 -14.64 -34.45
CA ARG A 356 2.53 -13.97 -35.01
C ARG A 356 3.36 -13.20 -33.98
N GLU A 357 2.71 -12.58 -32.99
CA GLU A 357 3.40 -11.86 -31.92
C GLU A 357 4.18 -12.82 -31.02
N MET A 358 3.58 -13.96 -30.68
CA MET A 358 4.25 -15.02 -29.92
C MET A 358 5.43 -15.65 -30.70
N GLU A 359 5.24 -15.94 -31.99
CA GLU A 359 6.32 -16.43 -32.88
C GLU A 359 7.50 -15.47 -32.87
N LYS A 360 7.24 -14.18 -33.10
CA LYS A 360 8.28 -13.14 -33.06
C LYS A 360 8.99 -13.09 -31.73
N TRP A 361 8.26 -13.20 -30.64
CA TRP A 361 8.84 -13.17 -29.29
C TRP A 361 9.76 -14.37 -29.04
N PHE A 362 9.33 -15.59 -29.38
CA PHE A 362 10.14 -16.80 -29.23
C PHE A 362 11.36 -16.79 -30.17
N HIS A 363 11.20 -16.30 -31.40
CA HIS A 363 12.31 -16.14 -32.33
C HIS A 363 13.37 -15.19 -31.76
N ASN A 364 12.97 -14.01 -31.32
CA ASN A 364 13.87 -13.05 -30.69
C ASN A 364 14.55 -13.62 -29.45
N ALA A 365 13.82 -14.36 -28.61
CA ALA A 365 14.41 -15.01 -27.44
C ALA A 365 15.48 -16.03 -27.85
N ALA A 366 15.22 -16.86 -28.87
CA ALA A 366 16.18 -17.84 -29.36
C ALA A 366 17.45 -17.20 -29.96
N GLU A 367 17.34 -16.03 -30.59
CA GLU A 367 18.50 -15.29 -31.10
C GLU A 367 19.45 -14.82 -30.00
N HIS A 368 18.95 -14.54 -28.78
CA HIS A 368 19.81 -14.17 -27.67
C HIS A 368 20.66 -15.32 -27.08
N TYR A 369 20.36 -16.57 -27.44
CA TYR A 369 21.09 -17.75 -26.96
C TYR A 369 22.05 -18.31 -28.06
N LYS A 370 22.14 -17.67 -29.21
CA LYS A 370 23.14 -17.98 -30.24
C LYS A 370 24.40 -17.16 -30.07
#